data_bf66e3145f16a867941e1fce61d419b4
#
_entry.id   bf66e3145f16a867941e1fce61d419b4
#
_cell.length_a   1.000
_cell.length_b   1.000
_cell.length_c   1.000
_cell.angle_alpha   90.00
_cell.angle_beta   90.00
_cell.angle_gamma   90.00
#
_symmetry.space_group_name_H-M   'P 1'
#
loop_
_entity.id
_entity.type
_entity.pdbx_description
1 polymer ?
#
loop_
_entity_poly.entity_id
_entity_poly.type
_entity_poly.pdbx_seq_one_letter_code
_entity_poly.pdbx_strand_id
1 'polypeptide(L)'
;TMQAGDTEAAIPFTIDFNDIAGNVGTQVTGLTSGSSITYDETVPTLTTVSIASNNSEGATLATVNNIITLSIVADENIQTPTITIAGNAAAIATGSNGETSYTATYTMASTDAAAAPIAFTVDFKDMANNDGAQAVALVNDLDGGVTFDKQAPSFTTVSIASNNATNTLAKVGNVVTITLASDE
;
A
#
# COMPACT_ATOMS: atom_id res chain seq x y z
N THR A 1 -30.57 3.14 -21.10
CA THR A 1 -30.01 2.93 -19.78
C THR A 1 -29.24 1.63 -19.82
N MET A 2 -27.95 1.65 -19.47
CA MET A 2 -27.14 0.43 -19.33
C MET A 2 -27.62 -0.33 -18.08
N GLN A 3 -27.55 -1.66 -18.13
CA GLN A 3 -27.98 -2.55 -17.06
C GLN A 3 -26.88 -3.58 -16.79
N ALA A 4 -26.87 -4.12 -15.56
CA ALA A 4 -25.97 -5.20 -15.22
C ALA A 4 -26.14 -6.39 -16.17
N GLY A 5 -25.03 -6.90 -16.71
CA GLY A 5 -24.99 -7.98 -17.69
C GLY A 5 -25.10 -7.53 -19.16
N ASP A 6 -25.16 -6.22 -19.43
CA ASP A 6 -24.91 -5.70 -20.78
C ASP A 6 -23.47 -6.03 -21.21
N THR A 7 -23.23 -6.15 -22.52
CA THR A 7 -21.89 -6.48 -23.00
C THR A 7 -20.91 -5.33 -22.76
N GLU A 8 -19.83 -5.60 -22.04
CA GLU A 8 -18.71 -4.66 -21.84
C GLU A 8 -17.98 -4.43 -23.16
N ALA A 9 -18.27 -3.32 -23.79
CA ALA A 9 -17.71 -2.92 -25.07
C ALA A 9 -18.05 -1.46 -25.40
N ALA A 10 -17.51 -0.97 -26.50
CA ALA A 10 -17.99 0.28 -27.10
C ALA A 10 -19.48 0.16 -27.44
N ILE A 11 -20.29 1.11 -26.96
CA ILE A 11 -21.75 1.08 -27.10
C ILE A 11 -22.10 1.32 -28.58
N PRO A 12 -22.71 0.34 -29.29
CA PRO A 12 -23.12 0.50 -30.67
C PRO A 12 -24.40 1.35 -30.75
N PHE A 13 -24.55 2.04 -31.86
CA PHE A 13 -25.80 2.75 -32.20
C PHE A 13 -26.10 2.69 -33.67
N THR A 14 -27.37 2.87 -34.02
CA THR A 14 -27.86 3.02 -35.39
C THR A 14 -28.82 4.20 -35.46
N ILE A 15 -28.71 4.99 -36.51
CA ILE A 15 -29.62 6.09 -36.79
C ILE A 15 -30.18 5.91 -38.20
N ASP A 16 -31.48 5.67 -38.30
CA ASP A 16 -32.23 5.71 -39.53
C ASP A 16 -33.01 7.01 -39.63
N PHE A 17 -32.98 7.67 -40.76
CA PHE A 17 -33.64 8.96 -40.95
C PHE A 17 -34.15 9.14 -42.38
N ASN A 18 -35.22 9.92 -42.53
CA ASN A 18 -35.80 10.28 -43.83
C ASN A 18 -35.92 11.81 -43.92
N ASP A 19 -35.90 12.34 -45.12
CA ASP A 19 -36.30 13.73 -45.35
C ASP A 19 -37.85 13.89 -45.27
N ILE A 20 -38.28 15.16 -45.34
CA ILE A 20 -39.75 15.46 -45.31
C ILE A 20 -40.48 14.89 -46.52
N ALA A 21 -39.83 14.66 -47.65
CA ALA A 21 -40.39 14.07 -48.86
C ALA A 21 -40.49 12.53 -48.80
N GLY A 22 -39.92 11.92 -47.77
CA GLY A 22 -39.90 10.47 -47.56
C GLY A 22 -38.69 9.76 -48.15
N ASN A 23 -37.68 10.48 -48.64
CA ASN A 23 -36.43 9.84 -49.12
C ASN A 23 -35.64 9.29 -47.93
N VAL A 24 -35.21 8.04 -48.03
CA VAL A 24 -34.43 7.35 -46.98
C VAL A 24 -33.00 7.82 -47.02
N GLY A 25 -32.49 8.29 -45.89
CA GLY A 25 -31.07 8.59 -45.70
C GLY A 25 -30.23 7.34 -45.53
N THR A 26 -28.94 7.44 -45.76
CA THR A 26 -28.01 6.33 -45.46
C THR A 26 -27.91 6.15 -43.94
N GLN A 27 -28.16 4.94 -43.46
CA GLN A 27 -28.02 4.60 -42.04
C GLN A 27 -26.66 4.98 -41.49
N VAL A 28 -26.63 5.63 -40.32
CA VAL A 28 -25.44 5.99 -39.60
C VAL A 28 -25.19 5.01 -38.48
N THR A 29 -24.00 4.39 -38.45
CA THR A 29 -23.59 3.41 -37.44
C THR A 29 -22.25 3.80 -36.80
N GLY A 30 -21.70 4.96 -37.12
CA GLY A 30 -20.44 5.45 -36.59
C GLY A 30 -20.44 6.94 -36.28
N LEU A 31 -19.56 7.37 -35.40
CA LEU A 31 -19.38 8.78 -35.04
C LEU A 31 -18.63 9.50 -36.16
N THR A 32 -19.04 10.73 -36.44
CA THR A 32 -18.30 11.68 -37.30
C THR A 32 -17.38 12.60 -36.50
N SER A 33 -17.57 12.68 -35.17
CA SER A 33 -16.74 13.45 -34.22
C SER A 33 -16.95 12.91 -32.81
N GLY A 34 -16.00 13.20 -31.89
CA GLY A 34 -16.03 12.72 -30.52
C GLY A 34 -15.45 11.32 -30.36
N SER A 35 -15.55 10.76 -29.16
CA SER A 35 -15.06 9.43 -28.78
C SER A 35 -16.23 8.47 -28.52
N SER A 36 -16.03 7.19 -28.81
CA SER A 36 -16.97 6.14 -28.42
C SER A 36 -17.10 6.06 -26.90
N ILE A 37 -18.28 5.69 -26.43
CA ILE A 37 -18.53 5.38 -25.01
C ILE A 37 -18.37 3.87 -24.85
N THR A 38 -17.55 3.47 -23.88
CA THR A 38 -17.39 2.06 -23.50
C THR A 38 -18.19 1.81 -22.22
N TYR A 39 -18.93 0.73 -22.22
CA TYR A 39 -19.57 0.20 -21.01
C TYR A 39 -18.59 -0.73 -20.30
N ASP A 40 -18.47 -0.56 -19.00
CA ASP A 40 -17.59 -1.31 -18.11
C ASP A 40 -18.28 -1.47 -16.75
N GLU A 41 -18.46 -2.70 -16.29
CA GLU A 41 -19.01 -3.06 -14.98
C GLU A 41 -18.03 -3.96 -14.18
N THR A 42 -16.87 -4.28 -14.77
CA THR A 42 -15.83 -5.07 -14.10
C THR A 42 -15.23 -4.24 -12.98
N VAL A 43 -15.14 -4.82 -11.79
CA VAL A 43 -14.51 -4.16 -10.65
C VAL A 43 -13.01 -4.42 -10.65
N PRO A 44 -12.17 -3.42 -10.42
CA PRO A 44 -10.72 -3.60 -10.40
C PRO A 44 -10.26 -4.43 -9.20
N THR A 45 -9.18 -5.19 -9.38
CA THR A 45 -8.52 -5.94 -8.30
C THR A 45 -7.05 -5.58 -8.17
N LEU A 46 -6.47 -5.72 -6.96
CA LEU A 46 -5.04 -5.53 -6.75
C LEU A 46 -4.30 -6.87 -6.89
N THR A 47 -3.39 -6.94 -7.84
CA THR A 47 -2.54 -8.12 -8.10
C THR A 47 -1.29 -8.14 -7.22
N THR A 48 -0.86 -6.97 -6.73
CA THR A 48 0.25 -6.82 -5.78
C THR A 48 -0.08 -5.74 -4.77
N VAL A 49 0.18 -6.01 -3.51
CA VAL A 49 0.20 -5.03 -2.41
C VAL A 49 1.40 -5.36 -1.55
N SER A 50 2.43 -4.53 -1.55
CA SER A 50 3.65 -4.73 -0.79
C SER A 50 4.00 -3.50 0.04
N ILE A 51 4.66 -3.72 1.18
CA ILE A 51 5.05 -2.66 2.11
C ILE A 51 6.51 -2.83 2.52
N ALA A 52 7.25 -1.74 2.56
CA ALA A 52 8.65 -1.74 2.96
C ALA A 52 9.02 -0.46 3.71
N SER A 53 10.08 -0.54 4.51
CA SER A 53 10.69 0.56 5.24
C SER A 53 12.05 0.92 4.63
N ASN A 54 12.47 2.17 4.78
CA ASN A 54 13.83 2.62 4.47
C ASN A 54 14.80 2.43 5.64
N ASN A 55 14.48 1.61 6.64
CA ASN A 55 15.36 1.32 7.76
C ASN A 55 16.64 0.60 7.29
N SER A 56 17.81 1.03 7.79
CA SER A 56 19.12 0.47 7.40
C SER A 56 19.33 -0.97 7.84
N GLU A 57 18.65 -1.40 8.90
CA GLU A 57 18.79 -2.76 9.47
C GLU A 57 17.88 -3.78 8.77
N GLY A 58 16.89 -3.32 8.01
CA GLY A 58 16.02 -4.18 7.21
C GLY A 58 14.73 -3.51 6.79
N ALA A 59 14.26 -3.86 5.59
CA ALA A 59 13.04 -3.29 5.01
C ALA A 59 11.75 -3.68 5.76
N THR A 60 11.82 -4.70 6.62
CA THR A 60 10.71 -5.17 7.46
C THR A 60 10.69 -4.55 8.86
N LEU A 61 11.64 -3.67 9.16
CA LEU A 61 11.78 -2.97 10.44
C LEU A 61 11.60 -1.47 10.25
N ALA A 62 10.99 -0.81 11.21
CA ALA A 62 10.86 0.65 11.21
C ALA A 62 10.98 1.22 12.63
N THR A 63 11.59 2.39 12.72
CA THR A 63 11.62 3.24 13.91
C THR A 63 11.13 4.65 13.55
N VAL A 64 11.05 5.54 14.53
CA VAL A 64 10.63 6.94 14.32
C VAL A 64 11.48 7.60 13.24
N ASN A 65 10.84 8.35 12.34
CA ASN A 65 11.38 9.00 11.14
C ASN A 65 11.72 8.06 9.97
N ASN A 66 11.54 6.75 10.08
CA ASN A 66 11.61 5.91 8.90
C ASN A 66 10.44 6.19 7.95
N ILE A 67 10.70 6.08 6.66
CA ILE A 67 9.69 6.21 5.60
C ILE A 67 9.19 4.82 5.28
N ILE A 68 7.88 4.64 5.40
CA ILE A 68 7.19 3.45 4.93
C ILE A 68 6.68 3.72 3.52
N THR A 69 6.94 2.79 2.62
CA THR A 69 6.45 2.81 1.23
C THR A 69 5.49 1.64 1.03
N LEU A 70 4.26 1.94 0.64
CA LEU A 70 3.28 0.96 0.16
C LEU A 70 3.26 1.02 -1.36
N SER A 71 3.41 -0.13 -2.01
CA SER A 71 3.36 -0.28 -3.47
C SER A 71 2.19 -1.15 -3.85
N ILE A 72 1.40 -0.73 -4.85
CA ILE A 72 0.26 -1.49 -5.37
C ILE A 72 0.34 -1.63 -6.88
N VAL A 73 -0.19 -2.74 -7.39
CA VAL A 73 -0.43 -2.97 -8.81
C VAL A 73 -1.85 -3.50 -8.97
N ALA A 74 -2.63 -2.84 -9.82
CA ALA A 74 -3.97 -3.27 -10.21
C ALA A 74 -3.94 -4.08 -11.51
N ASP A 75 -4.97 -4.87 -11.77
CA ASP A 75 -5.16 -5.64 -13.01
C ASP A 75 -5.61 -4.76 -14.18
N GLU A 76 -6.12 -3.57 -13.90
CA GLU A 76 -6.55 -2.59 -14.88
C GLU A 76 -6.21 -1.16 -14.45
N ASN A 77 -6.47 -0.17 -15.33
CA ASN A 77 -6.25 1.23 -15.04
C ASN A 77 -7.21 1.74 -13.97
N ILE A 78 -6.67 2.32 -12.89
CA ILE A 78 -7.45 2.85 -11.78
C ILE A 78 -7.29 4.36 -11.62
N GLN A 79 -8.25 4.98 -10.97
CA GLN A 79 -8.13 6.36 -10.49
C GLN A 79 -7.07 6.42 -9.38
N THR A 80 -6.55 7.61 -9.12
CA THR A 80 -5.61 7.80 -8.00
C THR A 80 -6.22 7.28 -6.70
N PRO A 81 -5.62 6.25 -6.07
CA PRO A 81 -6.17 5.62 -4.88
C PRO A 81 -6.04 6.51 -3.64
N THR A 82 -6.87 6.24 -2.64
CA THR A 82 -6.70 6.79 -1.28
C THR A 82 -6.04 5.74 -0.41
N ILE A 83 -4.90 6.08 0.18
CA ILE A 83 -4.08 5.14 0.96
C ILE A 83 -3.86 5.68 2.37
N THR A 84 -3.99 4.81 3.37
CA THR A 84 -3.56 5.11 4.74
C THR A 84 -2.47 4.13 5.18
N ILE A 85 -1.53 4.60 5.99
CA ILE A 85 -0.47 3.80 6.64
C ILE A 85 -0.45 4.18 8.12
N ALA A 86 -0.47 3.21 9.01
CA ALA A 86 -0.57 3.40 10.46
C ALA A 86 -1.77 4.30 10.86
N GLY A 87 -2.89 4.22 10.10
CA GLY A 87 -4.09 5.04 10.31
C GLY A 87 -3.98 6.49 9.83
N ASN A 88 -2.87 6.90 9.22
CA ASN A 88 -2.62 8.26 8.70
C ASN A 88 -2.66 8.28 7.18
N ALA A 89 -3.09 9.39 6.58
CA ALA A 89 -3.07 9.56 5.13
C ALA A 89 -1.64 9.48 4.59
N ALA A 90 -1.42 8.60 3.62
CA ALA A 90 -0.15 8.46 2.91
C ALA A 90 -0.12 9.34 1.66
N ALA A 91 1.02 9.92 1.36
CA ALA A 91 1.20 10.73 0.16
C ALA A 91 1.52 9.82 -1.04
N ILE A 92 0.79 10.00 -2.15
CA ILE A 92 1.14 9.33 -3.41
C ILE A 92 2.49 9.86 -3.89
N ALA A 93 3.45 8.96 -4.01
CA ALA A 93 4.82 9.25 -4.43
C ALA A 93 5.03 9.00 -5.92
N THR A 94 4.41 7.95 -6.48
CA THR A 94 4.40 7.65 -7.91
C THR A 94 3.03 7.15 -8.34
N GLY A 95 2.73 7.27 -9.62
CA GLY A 95 1.45 6.92 -10.22
C GLY A 95 0.61 8.17 -10.52
N SER A 96 -0.12 8.12 -11.62
CA SER A 96 -1.03 9.16 -12.10
C SER A 96 -2.40 8.55 -12.37
N ASN A 97 -3.44 9.37 -12.33
CA ASN A 97 -4.80 8.92 -12.63
C ASN A 97 -4.85 8.19 -13.99
N GLY A 98 -5.35 6.95 -14.00
CA GLY A 98 -5.40 6.09 -15.17
C GLY A 98 -4.19 5.17 -15.34
N GLU A 99 -3.34 5.02 -14.35
CA GLU A 99 -2.26 4.02 -14.32
C GLU A 99 -2.67 2.78 -13.52
N THR A 100 -1.91 1.70 -13.67
CA THR A 100 -2.11 0.44 -12.92
C THR A 100 -1.24 0.34 -11.68
N SER A 101 -0.18 1.16 -11.56
CA SER A 101 0.82 1.05 -10.50
C SER A 101 0.95 2.35 -9.72
N TYR A 102 0.95 2.24 -8.40
CA TYR A 102 1.11 3.38 -7.50
C TYR A 102 2.03 3.02 -6.34
N THR A 103 2.75 4.03 -5.86
CA THR A 103 3.40 3.97 -4.55
C THR A 103 2.93 5.13 -3.69
N ALA A 104 2.77 4.86 -2.39
CA ALA A 104 2.45 5.88 -1.40
C ALA A 104 3.43 5.79 -0.24
N THR A 105 3.74 6.93 0.37
CA THR A 105 4.71 7.01 1.46
C THR A 105 4.13 7.69 2.70
N TYR A 106 4.59 7.23 3.86
CA TYR A 106 4.32 7.84 5.16
C TYR A 106 5.58 7.80 6.01
N THR A 107 5.90 8.91 6.69
CA THR A 107 7.02 8.96 7.64
C THR A 107 6.49 8.66 9.05
N MET A 108 7.01 7.60 9.68
CA MET A 108 6.60 7.18 11.02
C MET A 108 6.91 8.25 12.06
N ALA A 109 5.89 8.63 12.83
CA ALA A 109 5.98 9.62 13.88
C ALA A 109 6.09 8.98 15.27
N SER A 110 6.65 9.69 16.24
CA SER A 110 6.72 9.24 17.64
C SER A 110 5.33 9.05 18.29
N THR A 111 4.30 9.68 17.72
CA THR A 111 2.90 9.57 18.17
C THR A 111 2.20 8.33 17.63
N ASP A 112 2.73 7.70 16.58
CA ASP A 112 2.14 6.48 16.01
C ASP A 112 2.23 5.33 17.02
N ALA A 113 1.26 4.44 16.99
CA ALA A 113 1.29 3.25 17.83
C ALA A 113 2.34 2.25 17.33
N ALA A 114 3.10 1.64 18.24
CA ALA A 114 3.93 0.49 17.88
C ALA A 114 3.03 -0.62 17.31
N ALA A 115 3.46 -1.26 16.22
CA ALA A 115 2.66 -2.24 15.48
C ALA A 115 3.54 -3.30 14.80
N ALA A 116 3.04 -4.53 14.78
CA ALA A 116 3.67 -5.65 14.09
C ALA A 116 2.58 -6.57 13.51
N PRO A 117 2.25 -6.46 12.22
CA PRO A 117 2.75 -5.49 11.23
C PRO A 117 2.03 -4.13 11.31
N ILE A 118 2.60 -3.11 10.64
CA ILE A 118 1.94 -1.82 10.41
C ILE A 118 0.68 -2.05 9.57
N ALA A 119 -0.47 -1.54 10.06
CA ALA A 119 -1.72 -1.60 9.33
C ALA A 119 -1.77 -0.54 8.21
N PHE A 120 -2.46 -0.87 7.12
CA PHE A 120 -2.73 0.05 6.02
C PHE A 120 -4.14 -0.18 5.45
N THR A 121 -4.64 0.79 4.67
CA THR A 121 -5.84 0.63 3.83
C THR A 121 -5.56 1.20 2.45
N VAL A 122 -6.17 0.58 1.43
CA VAL A 122 -6.18 1.09 0.05
C VAL A 122 -7.62 1.07 -0.45
N ASP A 123 -8.16 2.26 -0.74
CA ASP A 123 -9.44 2.44 -1.42
C ASP A 123 -9.16 2.88 -2.86
N PHE A 124 -9.77 2.21 -3.83
CA PHE A 124 -9.50 2.44 -5.25
C PHE A 124 -10.72 2.14 -6.11
N LYS A 125 -10.73 2.72 -7.30
CA LYS A 125 -11.78 2.57 -8.32
C LYS A 125 -11.13 2.50 -9.69
N ASP A 126 -11.79 1.84 -10.65
CA ASP A 126 -11.41 1.92 -12.05
C ASP A 126 -11.78 3.29 -12.68
N MET A 127 -11.56 3.43 -13.98
CA MET A 127 -11.86 4.65 -14.72
C MET A 127 -13.35 4.83 -15.01
N ALA A 128 -14.17 3.77 -14.87
CA ALA A 128 -15.64 3.82 -15.00
C ALA A 128 -16.34 4.11 -13.66
N ASN A 129 -15.62 4.22 -12.54
CA ASN A 129 -16.05 4.37 -11.14
C ASN A 129 -16.61 3.09 -10.49
N ASN A 130 -16.24 1.91 -10.97
CA ASN A 130 -16.52 0.68 -10.23
C ASN A 130 -15.58 0.60 -9.03
N ASP A 131 -16.13 0.36 -7.84
CA ASP A 131 -15.36 0.29 -6.60
C ASP A 131 -14.63 -1.05 -6.49
N GLY A 132 -13.29 -1.03 -6.36
CA GLY A 132 -12.51 -2.18 -5.94
C GLY A 132 -12.75 -2.51 -4.45
N ALA A 133 -12.59 -3.78 -4.07
CA ALA A 133 -12.64 -4.15 -2.67
C ALA A 133 -11.48 -3.50 -1.89
N GLN A 134 -11.77 -2.80 -0.79
CA GLN A 134 -10.73 -2.19 0.06
C GLN A 134 -9.67 -3.23 0.43
N ALA A 135 -8.40 -2.93 0.16
CA ALA A 135 -7.30 -3.78 0.55
C ALA A 135 -6.76 -3.37 1.94
N VAL A 136 -6.63 -4.37 2.83
CA VAL A 136 -6.08 -4.25 4.18
C VAL A 136 -5.04 -5.33 4.47
N ALA A 137 -4.69 -6.11 3.45
CA ALA A 137 -3.73 -7.23 3.53
C ALA A 137 -2.76 -7.18 2.34
N LEU A 138 -1.57 -7.69 2.56
CA LEU A 138 -0.55 -7.85 1.53
C LEU A 138 -0.97 -8.90 0.50
N VAL A 139 -0.59 -8.68 -0.76
CA VAL A 139 -0.83 -9.58 -1.88
C VAL A 139 0.49 -9.75 -2.63
N ASN A 140 0.95 -11.00 -2.79
CA ASN A 140 2.22 -11.33 -3.43
C ASN A 140 3.43 -10.58 -2.82
N ASP A 141 3.39 -10.31 -1.50
CA ASP A 141 4.50 -9.79 -0.71
C ASP A 141 5.15 -10.95 0.05
N LEU A 142 6.45 -11.15 -0.13
CA LEU A 142 7.21 -12.23 0.48
C LEU A 142 7.82 -11.85 1.84
N ASP A 143 7.86 -10.56 2.16
CA ASP A 143 8.55 -10.04 3.35
C ASP A 143 7.64 -9.99 4.59
N GLY A 144 6.32 -10.13 4.43
CA GLY A 144 5.36 -10.30 5.53
C GLY A 144 5.02 -9.04 6.32
N GLY A 145 5.35 -7.86 5.77
CA GLY A 145 5.00 -6.57 6.37
C GLY A 145 6.14 -5.92 7.16
N VAL A 146 5.84 -4.76 7.74
CA VAL A 146 6.83 -3.94 8.48
C VAL A 146 6.42 -3.85 9.95
N THR A 147 7.37 -4.12 10.85
CA THR A 147 7.22 -3.91 12.29
C THR A 147 7.71 -2.51 12.65
N PHE A 148 6.86 -1.73 13.31
CA PHE A 148 7.22 -0.44 13.88
C PHE A 148 7.50 -0.56 15.36
N ASP A 149 8.75 -0.34 15.74
CA ASP A 149 9.22 -0.27 17.12
C ASP A 149 9.88 1.09 17.35
N LYS A 150 9.50 1.74 18.44
CA LYS A 150 10.01 3.05 18.87
C LYS A 150 10.66 3.01 20.25
N GLN A 151 10.71 1.83 20.85
CA GLN A 151 11.32 1.65 22.16
C GLN A 151 12.83 1.46 21.97
N ALA A 152 13.62 2.16 22.77
CA ALA A 152 15.04 1.95 22.81
C ALA A 152 15.36 0.87 23.86
N PRO A 153 16.29 -0.06 23.55
CA PRO A 153 16.68 -1.09 24.52
C PRO A 153 17.29 -0.47 25.77
N SER A 154 17.05 -1.10 26.92
CA SER A 154 17.66 -0.73 28.17
C SER A 154 18.24 -1.95 28.90
N PHE A 155 19.23 -1.73 29.74
CA PHE A 155 19.75 -2.80 30.57
C PHE A 155 18.94 -2.93 31.86
N THR A 156 18.35 -4.09 32.07
CA THR A 156 17.63 -4.45 33.29
C THR A 156 18.58 -4.90 34.39
N THR A 157 19.75 -5.40 34.01
CA THR A 157 20.82 -5.78 34.95
C THR A 157 22.18 -5.39 34.37
N VAL A 158 22.98 -4.72 35.19
CA VAL A 158 24.39 -4.50 34.98
C VAL A 158 25.09 -4.84 36.30
N SER A 159 25.90 -5.89 36.29
CA SER A 159 26.64 -6.30 37.49
C SER A 159 28.09 -6.58 37.17
N ILE A 160 28.96 -6.40 38.14
CA ILE A 160 30.38 -6.72 38.07
C ILE A 160 30.78 -7.53 39.27
N ALA A 161 31.54 -8.59 39.07
CA ALA A 161 32.04 -9.44 40.14
C ALA A 161 33.41 -10.01 39.78
N SER A 162 34.21 -10.33 40.81
CA SER A 162 35.47 -11.04 40.69
C SER A 162 35.32 -12.50 41.13
N ASN A 163 36.15 -13.39 40.60
CA ASN A 163 36.29 -14.75 41.10
C ASN A 163 37.13 -14.87 42.39
N ASN A 164 37.44 -13.73 43.03
CA ASN A 164 38.05 -13.71 44.36
C ASN A 164 37.07 -14.26 45.41
N ALA A 165 37.58 -14.84 46.53
CA ALA A 165 36.74 -15.28 47.64
C ALA A 165 35.84 -14.15 48.19
N THR A 166 36.27 -12.89 48.09
CA THR A 166 35.41 -11.70 48.27
C THR A 166 35.20 -11.09 46.89
N ASN A 167 34.04 -11.31 46.27
CA ASN A 167 33.74 -10.97 44.89
C ASN A 167 33.80 -9.48 44.53
N THR A 168 33.86 -8.61 45.54
CA THR A 168 34.06 -7.13 45.40
C THR A 168 35.53 -6.72 45.36
N LEU A 169 36.45 -7.68 45.51
CA LEU A 169 37.89 -7.46 45.47
C LEU A 169 38.53 -8.27 44.35
N ALA A 170 39.59 -7.77 43.76
CA ALA A 170 40.35 -8.48 42.74
C ALA A 170 41.86 -8.30 43.01
N LYS A 171 42.65 -9.33 42.78
CA LYS A 171 44.14 -9.32 42.80
C LYS A 171 44.69 -9.88 41.49
N VAL A 172 46.02 -9.82 41.32
CA VAL A 172 46.67 -10.41 40.16
C VAL A 172 46.23 -11.89 40.00
N GLY A 173 45.79 -12.23 38.81
CA GLY A 173 45.31 -13.59 38.45
C GLY A 173 43.79 -13.78 38.64
N ASN A 174 43.06 -12.82 39.23
CA ASN A 174 41.62 -12.90 39.27
C ASN A 174 40.96 -12.51 37.92
N VAL A 175 39.85 -13.14 37.60
CA VAL A 175 38.97 -12.79 36.48
C VAL A 175 37.87 -11.88 37.03
N VAL A 176 37.63 -10.77 36.34
CA VAL A 176 36.51 -9.88 36.60
C VAL A 176 35.49 -10.08 35.50
N THR A 177 34.26 -10.35 35.88
CA THR A 177 33.13 -10.61 34.98
C THR A 177 32.12 -9.49 35.09
N ILE A 178 31.68 -8.95 33.93
CA ILE A 178 30.53 -8.06 33.80
C ILE A 178 29.39 -8.90 33.25
N THR A 179 28.23 -8.85 33.92
CA THR A 179 27.00 -9.47 33.48
C THR A 179 26.01 -8.40 33.09
N LEU A 180 25.43 -8.55 31.88
CA LEU A 180 24.44 -7.64 31.32
C LEU A 180 23.18 -8.45 30.99
N ALA A 181 21.99 -7.87 31.23
CA ALA A 181 20.74 -8.35 30.70
C ALA A 181 19.97 -7.13 30.15
N SER A 182 19.42 -7.23 28.93
CA SER A 182 18.55 -6.21 28.34
C SER A 182 17.09 -6.56 28.54
N ASP A 183 16.20 -5.61 28.25
CA ASP A 183 14.74 -5.78 28.26
C ASP A 183 14.22 -6.31 26.92
N GLU A 184 15.03 -6.26 25.86
CA GLU A 184 14.73 -6.73 24.51
C GLU A 184 15.98 -7.24 23.76
#